data_ef1d07d3b985f9764bdc9cf84d3ca7b7
#
_entry.id   ef1d07d3b985f9764bdc9cf84d3ca7b7
#
_cell.length_a   1.000
_cell.length_b   1.000
_cell.length_c   1.000
_cell.angle_alpha   90.00
_cell.angle_beta   90.00
_cell.angle_gamma   90.00
#
_symmetry.space_group_name_H-M   'P 1'
#
loop_
_entity.id
_entity.type
_entity.pdbx_description
1 polymer ?
#
loop_
_entity_poly.entity_id
_entity_poly.type
_entity_poly.pdbx_seq_one_letter_code
_entity_poly.pdbx_strand_id
1 'polypeptide(L)'
;MSHPLEGKVALVAGATRGAGRGIAVELGAAGATVYVTGRSTRARRSEYDRPETIEDTAELVTEAGGHGIAVPTDHLDPAQVRALVDRIESEQGRLDVLVNDIWGGEKLFAWDSPLWEHDLDDGLRLLRLAIDTHAITSHHALPLLLRRPGGLVVEMTDGTAEYNRDNYRTSFFYDLAKTAVLRMAFALGHELGGRGATAVALTPGWMRSEMMLDVFEVREDNWRDALDRVPHFAISETPRYVGRAVAALAADPDVARFNGQSLSSGQLARVYGFTDLDGSRPDAWRYLPEVQDAGKPADTTGYR
;
A
#
# COMPACT_ATOMS: atom_id res chain seq x y z
N MET A 1 -22.49 3.95 -13.46
CA MET A 1 -21.67 4.17 -12.25
C MET A 1 -20.78 5.37 -12.53
N SER A 2 -20.55 6.25 -11.57
CA SER A 2 -19.63 7.36 -11.78
C SER A 2 -18.18 6.82 -11.78
N HIS A 3 -17.36 7.27 -12.74
CA HIS A 3 -15.93 6.96 -12.81
C HIS A 3 -15.13 8.19 -12.41
N PRO A 4 -14.97 8.47 -11.10
CA PRO A 4 -14.40 9.73 -10.61
C PRO A 4 -12.94 9.93 -11.01
N LEU A 5 -12.24 8.87 -11.44
CA LEU A 5 -10.86 8.93 -11.89
C LEU A 5 -10.72 8.73 -13.42
N GLU A 6 -11.81 8.88 -14.17
CA GLU A 6 -11.75 8.82 -15.65
C GLU A 6 -10.76 9.88 -16.18
N GLY A 7 -9.85 9.46 -17.07
CA GLY A 7 -8.77 10.29 -17.60
C GLY A 7 -7.62 10.60 -16.63
N LYS A 8 -7.62 10.02 -15.43
CA LYS A 8 -6.49 10.05 -14.50
C LYS A 8 -5.54 8.89 -14.76
N VAL A 9 -4.27 9.12 -14.50
CA VAL A 9 -3.18 8.15 -14.67
C VAL A 9 -2.56 7.88 -13.30
N ALA A 10 -2.50 6.61 -12.92
CA ALA A 10 -1.90 6.14 -11.68
C ALA A 10 -0.70 5.23 -11.96
N LEU A 11 0.35 5.37 -11.16
CA LEU A 11 1.45 4.42 -11.05
C LEU A 11 1.36 3.74 -9.68
N VAL A 12 1.18 2.42 -9.67
CA VAL A 12 1.22 1.60 -8.44
C VAL A 12 2.48 0.74 -8.47
N ALA A 13 3.46 1.18 -7.71
CA ALA A 13 4.74 0.49 -7.55
C ALA A 13 4.61 -0.59 -6.48
N GLY A 14 4.90 -1.86 -6.85
CA GLY A 14 4.69 -3.00 -5.96
C GLY A 14 3.31 -3.65 -6.06
N ALA A 15 2.67 -3.60 -7.22
CA ALA A 15 1.28 -4.02 -7.42
C ALA A 15 1.10 -5.50 -7.79
N THR A 16 2.03 -6.38 -7.44
CA THR A 16 1.94 -7.81 -7.78
C THR A 16 0.85 -8.54 -6.98
N ARG A 17 0.68 -8.20 -5.69
CA ARG A 17 -0.23 -8.84 -4.72
C ARG A 17 -0.54 -7.89 -3.57
N GLY A 18 -1.31 -8.35 -2.58
CA GLY A 18 -1.58 -7.63 -1.34
C GLY A 18 -2.20 -6.26 -1.56
N ALA A 19 -1.74 -5.26 -0.79
CA ALA A 19 -2.24 -3.90 -0.85
C ALA A 19 -2.10 -3.30 -2.25
N GLY A 20 -0.92 -3.41 -2.88
CA GLY A 20 -0.68 -2.85 -4.20
C GLY A 20 -1.63 -3.38 -5.28
N ARG A 21 -1.93 -4.69 -5.27
CA ARG A 21 -2.97 -5.28 -6.14
C ARG A 21 -4.33 -4.70 -5.84
N GLY A 22 -4.74 -4.69 -4.57
CA GLY A 22 -6.03 -4.14 -4.15
C GLY A 22 -6.21 -2.68 -4.55
N ILE A 23 -5.17 -1.87 -4.35
CA ILE A 23 -5.12 -0.45 -4.74
C ILE A 23 -5.26 -0.28 -6.25
N ALA A 24 -4.46 -1.03 -7.03
CA ALA A 24 -4.52 -0.95 -8.50
C ALA A 24 -5.94 -1.26 -9.03
N VAL A 25 -6.57 -2.32 -8.50
CA VAL A 25 -7.92 -2.74 -8.90
C VAL A 25 -8.97 -1.68 -8.55
N GLU A 26 -8.91 -1.07 -7.35
CA GLU A 26 -9.90 -0.04 -6.94
C GLU A 26 -9.70 1.28 -7.69
N LEU A 27 -8.45 1.66 -8.02
CA LEU A 27 -8.19 2.79 -8.93
C LEU A 27 -8.77 2.53 -10.33
N GLY A 28 -8.64 1.29 -10.84
CA GLY A 28 -9.27 0.86 -12.07
C GLY A 28 -10.79 0.89 -12.01
N ALA A 29 -11.40 0.39 -10.94
CA ALA A 29 -12.84 0.44 -10.73
C ALA A 29 -13.38 1.89 -10.69
N ALA A 30 -12.53 2.84 -10.28
CA ALA A 30 -12.83 4.27 -10.33
C ALA A 30 -12.60 4.91 -11.71
N GLY A 31 -12.12 4.16 -12.72
CA GLY A 31 -11.95 4.58 -14.12
C GLY A 31 -10.54 5.04 -14.51
N ALA A 32 -9.54 4.87 -13.66
CA ALA A 32 -8.17 5.28 -13.95
C ALA A 32 -7.46 4.36 -14.98
N THR A 33 -6.49 4.94 -15.71
CA THR A 33 -5.39 4.18 -16.31
C THR A 33 -4.35 3.88 -15.24
N VAL A 34 -4.02 2.61 -15.03
CA VAL A 34 -3.16 2.17 -13.94
C VAL A 34 -1.94 1.41 -14.47
N TYR A 35 -0.75 1.97 -14.26
CA TYR A 35 0.51 1.27 -14.47
C TYR A 35 0.80 0.40 -13.26
N VAL A 36 0.78 -0.90 -13.48
CA VAL A 36 0.97 -1.97 -12.50
C VAL A 36 2.41 -2.44 -12.58
N THR A 37 3.22 -2.19 -11.57
CA THR A 37 4.66 -2.48 -11.65
C THR A 37 5.15 -3.39 -10.53
N GLY A 38 6.22 -4.13 -10.83
CA GLY A 38 6.86 -5.08 -9.94
C GLY A 38 7.80 -6.00 -10.71
N ARG A 39 8.50 -6.87 -10.00
CA ARG A 39 9.49 -7.79 -10.59
C ARG A 39 8.89 -9.14 -11.00
N SER A 40 7.72 -9.49 -10.45
CA SER A 40 7.08 -10.80 -10.67
C SER A 40 6.16 -10.74 -11.88
N THR A 41 6.49 -11.52 -12.89
CA THR A 41 5.77 -11.62 -14.16
C THR A 41 5.44 -13.08 -14.45
N ARG A 42 4.58 -13.33 -15.45
CA ARG A 42 4.31 -14.69 -15.97
C ARG A 42 5.57 -15.39 -16.48
N ALA A 43 6.57 -14.62 -16.96
CA ALA A 43 7.85 -15.14 -17.43
C ALA A 43 8.88 -15.31 -16.30
N ARG A 44 8.73 -14.61 -15.18
CA ARG A 44 9.67 -14.59 -14.06
C ARG A 44 8.92 -14.59 -12.73
N ARG A 45 8.93 -15.72 -12.04
CA ARG A 45 8.34 -15.85 -10.71
C ARG A 45 9.03 -14.96 -9.67
N SER A 46 8.29 -14.68 -8.59
CA SER A 46 8.83 -13.97 -7.43
C SER A 46 9.93 -14.78 -6.74
N GLU A 47 10.78 -14.10 -5.96
CA GLU A 47 11.80 -14.73 -5.10
C GLU A 47 11.19 -15.67 -4.03
N TYR A 48 9.88 -15.57 -3.81
CA TYR A 48 9.09 -16.39 -2.87
C TYR A 48 8.39 -17.57 -3.57
N ASP A 49 8.63 -17.78 -4.87
CA ASP A 49 7.97 -18.77 -5.72
C ASP A 49 6.44 -18.68 -5.73
N ARG A 50 5.91 -17.49 -5.55
CA ARG A 50 4.47 -17.23 -5.55
C ARG A 50 3.93 -17.06 -6.97
N PRO A 51 2.66 -17.45 -7.21
CA PRO A 51 2.08 -17.44 -8.56
C PRO A 51 1.66 -16.05 -9.04
N GLU A 52 1.43 -15.10 -8.13
CA GLU A 52 0.86 -13.78 -8.47
C GLU A 52 1.81 -12.99 -9.36
N THR A 53 1.25 -12.34 -10.39
CA THR A 53 1.99 -11.54 -11.37
C THR A 53 1.40 -10.14 -11.54
N ILE A 54 2.20 -9.23 -12.11
CA ILE A 54 1.72 -7.88 -12.45
C ILE A 54 0.74 -7.92 -13.63
N GLU A 55 0.86 -8.89 -14.54
CA GLU A 55 -0.05 -9.07 -15.67
C GLU A 55 -1.45 -9.46 -15.17
N ASP A 56 -1.53 -10.39 -14.20
CA ASP A 56 -2.82 -10.77 -13.60
C ASP A 56 -3.49 -9.57 -12.92
N THR A 57 -2.69 -8.74 -12.24
CA THR A 57 -3.22 -7.50 -11.63
C THR A 57 -3.71 -6.51 -12.69
N ALA A 58 -2.98 -6.33 -13.80
CA ALA A 58 -3.41 -5.43 -14.88
C ALA A 58 -4.70 -5.91 -15.56
N GLU A 59 -4.89 -7.22 -15.71
CA GLU A 59 -6.14 -7.82 -16.18
C GLU A 59 -7.29 -7.51 -15.22
N LEU A 60 -7.10 -7.71 -13.90
CA LEU A 60 -8.09 -7.38 -12.87
C LEU A 60 -8.47 -5.89 -12.86
N VAL A 61 -7.51 -4.99 -13.10
CA VAL A 61 -7.77 -3.54 -13.26
C VAL A 61 -8.70 -3.29 -14.43
N THR A 62 -8.45 -3.97 -15.56
CA THR A 62 -9.26 -3.83 -16.78
C THR A 62 -10.66 -4.43 -16.61
N GLU A 63 -10.76 -5.59 -15.98
CA GLU A 63 -12.04 -6.21 -15.62
C GLU A 63 -12.88 -5.34 -14.68
N ALA A 64 -12.22 -4.59 -13.80
CA ALA A 64 -12.87 -3.66 -12.88
C ALA A 64 -13.42 -2.38 -13.56
N GLY A 65 -13.05 -2.12 -14.82
CA GLY A 65 -13.54 -0.98 -15.62
C GLY A 65 -12.52 0.12 -15.89
N GLY A 66 -11.27 -0.06 -15.48
CA GLY A 66 -10.15 0.82 -15.79
C GLY A 66 -9.33 0.37 -17.00
N HIS A 67 -8.09 0.86 -17.08
CA HIS A 67 -7.12 0.42 -18.08
C HIS A 67 -5.83 0.01 -17.40
N GLY A 68 -5.60 -1.30 -17.24
CA GLY A 68 -4.41 -1.87 -16.58
C GLY A 68 -3.25 -2.07 -17.55
N ILE A 69 -2.06 -1.58 -17.19
CA ILE A 69 -0.83 -1.70 -17.98
C ILE A 69 0.26 -2.30 -17.11
N ALA A 70 0.62 -3.55 -17.35
CA ALA A 70 1.71 -4.21 -16.64
C ALA A 70 3.08 -3.77 -17.19
N VAL A 71 3.98 -3.32 -16.32
CA VAL A 71 5.34 -2.94 -16.70
C VAL A 71 6.34 -3.57 -15.72
N PRO A 72 7.10 -4.58 -16.15
CA PRO A 72 8.15 -5.17 -15.31
C PRO A 72 9.17 -4.12 -14.91
N THR A 73 9.35 -3.92 -13.60
CA THR A 73 10.26 -2.89 -13.08
C THR A 73 10.90 -3.35 -11.77
N ASP A 74 12.21 -3.30 -11.69
CA ASP A 74 12.93 -3.34 -10.43
C ASP A 74 13.12 -1.90 -9.93
N HIS A 75 12.42 -1.54 -8.86
CA HIS A 75 12.45 -0.20 -8.30
C HIS A 75 13.76 0.13 -7.56
N LEU A 76 14.68 -0.84 -7.39
CA LEU A 76 16.06 -0.57 -6.97
C LEU A 76 16.97 -0.14 -8.13
N ASP A 77 16.51 -0.29 -9.37
CA ASP A 77 17.27 0.13 -10.55
C ASP A 77 16.76 1.49 -11.07
N PRO A 78 17.50 2.60 -10.84
CA PRO A 78 17.07 3.93 -11.28
C PRO A 78 16.87 4.04 -12.80
N ALA A 79 17.59 3.24 -13.60
CA ALA A 79 17.45 3.28 -15.06
C ALA A 79 16.11 2.66 -15.49
N GLN A 80 15.68 1.55 -14.87
CA GLN A 80 14.38 0.96 -15.14
C GLN A 80 13.24 1.88 -14.69
N VAL A 81 13.35 2.51 -13.51
CA VAL A 81 12.34 3.46 -13.02
C VAL A 81 12.25 4.68 -13.94
N ARG A 82 13.37 5.21 -14.42
CA ARG A 82 13.37 6.29 -15.41
C ARG A 82 12.65 5.87 -16.68
N ALA A 83 13.01 4.71 -17.24
CA ALA A 83 12.37 4.20 -18.47
C ALA A 83 10.86 3.98 -18.30
N LEU A 84 10.42 3.55 -17.10
CA LEU A 84 8.99 3.45 -16.77
C LEU A 84 8.32 4.84 -16.82
N VAL A 85 8.91 5.85 -16.19
CA VAL A 85 8.33 7.21 -16.16
C VAL A 85 8.34 7.84 -17.55
N ASP A 86 9.41 7.68 -18.33
CA ASP A 86 9.51 8.14 -19.73
C ASP A 86 8.41 7.49 -20.59
N ARG A 87 8.11 6.21 -20.37
CA ARG A 87 7.01 5.49 -21.01
C ARG A 87 5.65 6.09 -20.63
N ILE A 88 5.39 6.31 -19.33
CA ILE A 88 4.14 6.94 -18.86
C ILE A 88 3.99 8.32 -19.50
N GLU A 89 5.05 9.11 -19.53
CA GLU A 89 5.04 10.43 -20.17
C GLU A 89 4.71 10.34 -21.67
N SER A 90 5.36 9.42 -22.38
CA SER A 90 5.14 9.25 -23.82
C SER A 90 3.73 8.77 -24.16
N GLU A 91 3.17 7.85 -23.36
CA GLU A 91 1.86 7.25 -23.63
C GLU A 91 0.70 8.12 -23.12
N GLN A 92 0.87 8.85 -22.01
CA GLN A 92 -0.22 9.53 -21.30
C GLN A 92 -0.01 11.05 -21.15
N GLY A 93 1.24 11.53 -21.18
CA GLY A 93 1.58 12.94 -20.99
C GLY A 93 1.31 13.47 -19.58
N ARG A 94 0.98 12.60 -18.61
CA ARG A 94 0.63 12.95 -17.23
C ARG A 94 0.81 11.81 -16.26
N LEU A 95 0.96 12.15 -14.97
CA LEU A 95 0.79 11.26 -13.84
C LEU A 95 -0.01 12.01 -12.77
N ASP A 96 -1.06 11.40 -12.23
CA ASP A 96 -1.93 12.02 -11.23
C ASP A 96 -1.77 11.40 -9.86
N VAL A 97 -1.50 10.08 -9.80
CA VAL A 97 -1.39 9.33 -8.57
C VAL A 97 -0.14 8.46 -8.62
N LEU A 98 0.71 8.60 -7.60
CA LEU A 98 1.82 7.70 -7.33
C LEU A 98 1.54 6.94 -6.03
N VAL A 99 1.56 5.62 -6.08
CA VAL A 99 1.49 4.76 -4.90
C VAL A 99 2.78 3.97 -4.78
N ASN A 100 3.52 4.18 -3.71
CA ASN A 100 4.69 3.39 -3.36
C ASN A 100 4.27 2.31 -2.34
N ASP A 101 4.11 1.07 -2.83
CA ASP A 101 3.81 -0.13 -2.03
C ASP A 101 4.87 -1.22 -2.26
N ILE A 102 6.10 -0.80 -2.56
CA ILE A 102 7.19 -1.73 -2.78
C ILE A 102 7.62 -2.29 -1.42
N TRP A 103 7.50 -3.59 -1.29
CA TRP A 103 8.00 -4.36 -0.18
C TRP A 103 8.79 -5.56 -0.74
N GLY A 104 9.19 -6.49 0.00
CA GLY A 104 9.97 -7.67 -0.43
C GLY A 104 10.81 -8.15 0.73
N GLY A 105 10.42 -7.73 1.94
CA GLY A 105 11.13 -8.02 3.16
C GLY A 105 10.59 -9.20 3.95
N GLU A 106 9.59 -9.94 3.45
CA GLU A 106 8.86 -10.95 4.21
C GLU A 106 9.74 -12.08 4.79
N LYS A 107 10.85 -12.39 4.13
CA LYS A 107 11.82 -13.40 4.59
C LYS A 107 13.10 -12.80 5.17
N LEU A 108 13.20 -11.48 5.23
CA LEU A 108 14.41 -10.75 5.60
C LEU A 108 14.38 -10.23 7.05
N PHE A 109 13.33 -10.47 7.80
CA PHE A 109 13.28 -10.11 9.21
C PHE A 109 12.93 -11.32 10.07
N ALA A 110 13.53 -11.38 11.25
CA ALA A 110 13.20 -12.37 12.27
C ALA A 110 12.24 -11.73 13.28
N TRP A 111 11.20 -12.48 13.66
CA TRP A 111 10.26 -12.07 14.69
C TRP A 111 10.95 -12.05 16.07
N ASP A 112 10.73 -10.99 16.83
CA ASP A 112 11.17 -10.84 18.22
C ASP A 112 12.68 -11.08 18.45
N SER A 113 13.49 -10.98 17.39
CA SER A 113 14.94 -11.13 17.50
C SER A 113 15.60 -9.76 17.74
N PRO A 114 16.53 -9.65 18.73
CA PRO A 114 17.25 -8.41 18.95
C PRO A 114 18.21 -8.11 17.80
N LEU A 115 18.55 -6.83 17.62
CA LEU A 115 19.38 -6.36 16.49
C LEU A 115 20.67 -7.16 16.29
N TRP A 116 21.36 -7.51 17.38
CA TRP A 116 22.66 -8.20 17.32
C TRP A 116 22.59 -9.69 16.99
N GLU A 117 21.38 -10.27 16.92
CA GLU A 117 21.12 -11.64 16.48
C GLU A 117 20.54 -11.72 15.06
N HIS A 118 20.18 -10.56 14.48
CA HIS A 118 19.74 -10.48 13.10
C HIS A 118 20.88 -10.74 12.13
N ASP A 119 20.57 -11.38 11.00
CA ASP A 119 21.46 -11.34 9.84
C ASP A 119 21.56 -9.90 9.33
N LEU A 120 22.76 -9.34 9.35
CA LEU A 120 23.00 -7.95 8.98
C LEU A 120 22.73 -7.69 7.49
N ASP A 121 23.11 -8.62 6.61
CA ASP A 121 22.92 -8.46 5.16
C ASP A 121 21.43 -8.48 4.80
N ASP A 122 20.65 -9.36 5.42
CA ASP A 122 19.19 -9.40 5.28
C ASP A 122 18.55 -8.11 5.81
N GLY A 123 18.96 -7.64 6.97
CA GLY A 123 18.45 -6.39 7.54
C GLY A 123 18.75 -5.16 6.66
N LEU A 124 19.98 -5.02 6.19
CA LEU A 124 20.35 -3.94 5.27
C LEU A 124 19.63 -4.05 3.93
N ARG A 125 19.45 -5.25 3.41
CA ARG A 125 18.67 -5.50 2.18
C ARG A 125 17.21 -5.09 2.37
N LEU A 126 16.61 -5.40 3.51
CA LEU A 126 15.24 -5.00 3.85
C LEU A 126 15.09 -3.47 3.82
N LEU A 127 16.02 -2.73 4.47
CA LEU A 127 15.98 -1.27 4.44
C LEU A 127 16.07 -0.71 3.01
N ARG A 128 16.97 -1.25 2.19
CA ARG A 128 17.05 -0.85 0.78
C ARG A 128 15.76 -1.11 0.00
N LEU A 129 15.13 -2.27 0.21
CA LEU A 129 13.86 -2.61 -0.43
C LEU A 129 12.71 -1.71 0.03
N ALA A 130 12.70 -1.26 1.28
CA ALA A 130 11.64 -0.42 1.84
C ALA A 130 11.86 1.08 1.65
N ILE A 131 13.12 1.55 1.55
CA ILE A 131 13.45 2.98 1.56
C ILE A 131 13.95 3.44 0.20
N ASP A 132 15.01 2.80 -0.33
CA ASP A 132 15.63 3.24 -1.59
C ASP A 132 14.63 3.14 -2.75
N THR A 133 13.80 2.09 -2.81
CA THR A 133 12.81 1.90 -3.87
C THR A 133 11.78 3.02 -3.90
N HIS A 134 11.27 3.44 -2.74
CA HIS A 134 10.33 4.56 -2.63
C HIS A 134 10.98 5.88 -3.03
N ALA A 135 12.22 6.13 -2.56
CA ALA A 135 12.97 7.34 -2.90
C ALA A 135 13.30 7.41 -4.40
N ILE A 136 13.79 6.32 -5.00
CA ILE A 136 14.12 6.25 -6.42
C ILE A 136 12.86 6.47 -7.27
N THR A 137 11.77 5.80 -6.93
CA THR A 137 10.50 5.92 -7.66
C THR A 137 9.96 7.34 -7.59
N SER A 138 9.89 7.92 -6.40
CA SER A 138 9.45 9.29 -6.20
C SER A 138 10.33 10.30 -6.93
N HIS A 139 11.66 10.15 -6.87
CA HIS A 139 12.61 11.04 -7.55
C HIS A 139 12.32 11.15 -9.05
N HIS A 140 12.04 10.03 -9.73
CA HIS A 140 11.78 10.04 -11.16
C HIS A 140 10.32 10.41 -11.50
N ALA A 141 9.34 10.03 -10.68
CA ALA A 141 7.91 10.23 -10.96
C ALA A 141 7.42 11.65 -10.65
N LEU A 142 7.96 12.29 -9.61
CA LEU A 142 7.48 13.60 -9.15
C LEU A 142 7.58 14.72 -10.21
N PRO A 143 8.61 14.84 -11.06
CA PRO A 143 8.63 15.85 -12.09
C PRO A 143 7.44 15.76 -13.07
N LEU A 144 6.99 14.53 -13.39
CA LEU A 144 5.81 14.35 -14.25
C LEU A 144 4.51 14.63 -13.49
N LEU A 145 4.41 14.16 -12.24
CA LEU A 145 3.25 14.39 -11.37
C LEU A 145 3.00 15.88 -11.11
N LEU A 146 4.05 16.67 -10.94
CA LEU A 146 3.98 18.10 -10.66
C LEU A 146 3.63 18.98 -11.88
N ARG A 147 3.54 18.43 -13.08
CA ARG A 147 3.15 19.21 -14.28
C ARG A 147 1.72 19.72 -14.20
N ARG A 148 0.89 19.12 -13.37
CA ARG A 148 -0.52 19.51 -13.18
C ARG A 148 -0.83 19.57 -11.68
N PRO A 149 -1.70 20.50 -11.27
CA PRO A 149 -2.15 20.53 -9.87
C PRO A 149 -3.03 19.31 -9.54
N GLY A 150 -3.10 18.96 -8.26
CA GLY A 150 -3.92 17.85 -7.75
C GLY A 150 -3.22 16.50 -7.76
N GLY A 151 -1.89 16.45 -7.92
CA GLY A 151 -1.11 15.21 -7.80
C GLY A 151 -1.18 14.63 -6.38
N LEU A 152 -1.27 13.30 -6.28
CA LEU A 152 -1.30 12.56 -5.01
C LEU A 152 -0.16 11.55 -4.96
N VAL A 153 0.61 11.58 -3.86
CA VAL A 153 1.60 10.55 -3.50
C VAL A 153 1.09 9.81 -2.27
N VAL A 154 1.05 8.48 -2.35
CA VAL A 154 0.69 7.59 -1.24
C VAL A 154 1.88 6.71 -0.91
N GLU A 155 2.43 6.87 0.27
CA GLU A 155 3.50 6.06 0.83
C GLU A 155 2.90 4.97 1.72
N MET A 156 2.95 3.72 1.27
CA MET A 156 2.34 2.59 1.99
C MET A 156 3.25 2.07 3.09
N THR A 157 2.70 1.94 4.29
CA THR A 157 3.45 1.50 5.48
C THR A 157 2.65 0.52 6.34
N ASP A 158 3.20 0.14 7.49
CA ASP A 158 2.51 -0.61 8.56
C ASP A 158 2.59 0.18 9.87
N GLY A 159 1.41 0.53 10.39
CA GLY A 159 1.24 1.33 11.58
C GLY A 159 1.02 2.83 11.30
N THR A 160 0.14 3.42 12.10
CA THR A 160 0.00 4.88 12.12
C THR A 160 1.18 5.52 12.85
N ALA A 161 1.45 6.80 12.60
CA ALA A 161 2.52 7.52 13.29
C ALA A 161 2.31 7.53 14.81
N GLU A 162 1.06 7.64 15.26
CA GLU A 162 0.71 7.61 16.68
C GLU A 162 1.01 6.25 17.30
N TYR A 163 0.60 5.16 16.63
CA TYR A 163 0.82 3.81 17.14
C TYR A 163 2.32 3.46 17.16
N ASN A 164 3.04 3.71 16.06
CA ASN A 164 4.47 3.36 15.95
C ASN A 164 5.37 4.20 16.87
N ARG A 165 4.95 5.42 17.26
CA ARG A 165 5.69 6.22 18.24
C ARG A 165 5.85 5.53 19.59
N ASP A 166 4.82 4.80 20.01
CA ASP A 166 4.73 4.25 21.36
C ASP A 166 4.88 2.72 21.38
N ASN A 167 4.92 2.06 20.20
CA ASN A 167 4.97 0.61 20.07
C ASN A 167 6.08 0.16 19.13
N TYR A 168 6.99 -0.66 19.64
CA TYR A 168 8.00 -1.33 18.84
C TYR A 168 7.38 -2.39 17.92
N ARG A 169 7.79 -2.41 16.66
CA ARG A 169 7.19 -3.28 15.63
C ARG A 169 8.13 -4.42 15.25
N THR A 170 7.80 -5.63 15.65
CA THR A 170 8.35 -6.90 15.14
C THR A 170 9.86 -7.08 15.35
N SER A 171 10.69 -6.21 14.75
CA SER A 171 12.15 -6.24 14.84
C SER A 171 12.74 -4.89 14.45
N PHE A 172 14.03 -4.65 14.81
CA PHE A 172 14.70 -3.37 14.56
C PHE A 172 14.62 -2.91 13.10
N PHE A 173 14.95 -3.78 12.15
CA PHE A 173 14.95 -3.41 10.73
C PHE A 173 13.55 -3.21 10.18
N TYR A 174 12.57 -3.99 10.65
CA TYR A 174 11.17 -3.82 10.27
C TYR A 174 10.61 -2.50 10.79
N ASP A 175 10.78 -2.24 12.09
CA ASP A 175 10.32 -1.01 12.75
C ASP A 175 10.90 0.23 12.08
N LEU A 176 12.22 0.23 11.85
CA LEU A 176 12.91 1.32 11.17
C LEU A 176 12.39 1.51 9.74
N ALA A 177 12.21 0.44 8.97
CA ALA A 177 11.70 0.50 7.60
C ALA A 177 10.30 1.13 7.55
N LYS A 178 9.38 0.66 8.40
CA LYS A 178 7.99 1.15 8.42
C LYS A 178 7.87 2.58 8.94
N THR A 179 8.69 2.94 9.94
CA THR A 179 8.73 4.32 10.45
C THR A 179 9.41 5.29 9.46
N ALA A 180 10.41 4.85 8.72
CA ALA A 180 11.05 5.67 7.68
C ALA A 180 10.04 6.12 6.62
N VAL A 181 9.14 5.26 6.19
CA VAL A 181 8.09 5.60 5.21
C VAL A 181 7.14 6.68 5.72
N LEU A 182 6.77 6.64 7.02
CA LEU A 182 6.01 7.72 7.65
C LEU A 182 6.74 9.07 7.52
N ARG A 183 8.06 9.06 7.76
CA ARG A 183 8.88 10.26 7.64
C ARG A 183 9.04 10.74 6.21
N MET A 184 9.10 9.81 5.23
CA MET A 184 9.13 10.14 3.80
C MET A 184 7.87 10.88 3.38
N ALA A 185 6.69 10.40 3.75
CA ALA A 185 5.42 11.07 3.45
C ALA A 185 5.36 12.48 4.05
N PHE A 186 5.81 12.67 5.29
CA PHE A 186 5.92 13.99 5.92
C PHE A 186 6.87 14.91 5.15
N ALA A 187 8.06 14.44 4.78
CA ALA A 187 9.05 15.23 4.04
C ALA A 187 8.53 15.62 2.65
N LEU A 188 7.96 14.67 1.92
CA LEU A 188 7.32 14.93 0.62
C LEU A 188 6.16 15.92 0.77
N GLY A 189 5.33 15.78 1.81
CA GLY A 189 4.27 16.74 2.10
C GLY A 189 4.79 18.18 2.30
N HIS A 190 5.93 18.33 2.95
CA HIS A 190 6.58 19.63 3.10
C HIS A 190 7.07 20.20 1.76
N GLU A 191 7.70 19.35 0.92
CA GLU A 191 8.25 19.78 -0.37
C GLU A 191 7.16 20.04 -1.42
N LEU A 192 6.05 19.31 -1.38
CA LEU A 192 4.97 19.34 -2.37
C LEU A 192 3.86 20.37 -2.01
N GLY A 193 3.70 20.72 -0.73
CA GLY A 193 2.56 21.50 -0.23
C GLY A 193 2.38 22.88 -0.87
N GLY A 194 3.44 23.52 -1.38
CA GLY A 194 3.37 24.78 -2.14
C GLY A 194 3.27 24.58 -3.65
N ARG A 195 3.21 23.36 -4.15
CA ARG A 195 3.29 23.01 -5.58
C ARG A 195 1.98 22.39 -6.11
N GLY A 196 0.92 22.37 -5.30
CA GLY A 196 -0.38 21.84 -5.69
C GLY A 196 -0.45 20.31 -5.74
N ALA A 197 0.45 19.62 -5.03
CA ALA A 197 0.42 18.16 -4.85
C ALA A 197 0.40 17.81 -3.36
N THR A 198 -0.07 16.61 -3.05
CA THR A 198 -0.28 16.10 -1.68
C THR A 198 0.49 14.79 -1.51
N ALA A 199 1.15 14.61 -0.38
CA ALA A 199 1.74 13.34 0.02
C ALA A 199 1.15 12.88 1.36
N VAL A 200 0.83 11.59 1.47
CA VAL A 200 0.31 10.96 2.68
C VAL A 200 1.01 9.62 2.93
N ALA A 201 1.18 9.25 4.20
CA ALA A 201 1.43 7.86 4.56
C ALA A 201 0.09 7.16 4.77
N LEU A 202 -0.06 5.94 4.27
CA LEU A 202 -1.27 5.16 4.45
C LEU A 202 -0.92 3.75 4.95
N THR A 203 -1.61 3.31 5.98
CA THR A 203 -1.51 1.96 6.50
C THR A 203 -2.84 1.22 6.37
N PRO A 204 -2.84 -0.01 5.83
CA PRO A 204 -3.98 -0.91 6.02
C PRO A 204 -4.11 -1.30 7.50
N GLY A 205 -5.22 -1.92 7.84
CA GLY A 205 -5.33 -2.70 9.06
C GLY A 205 -4.67 -4.07 8.92
N TRP A 206 -5.09 -5.04 9.73
CA TRP A 206 -4.64 -6.42 9.55
C TRP A 206 -5.22 -6.99 8.26
N MET A 207 -4.40 -7.03 7.25
CA MET A 207 -4.85 -7.33 5.90
C MET A 207 -4.87 -8.83 5.61
N ARG A 208 -5.97 -9.32 5.05
CA ARG A 208 -6.08 -10.67 4.48
C ARG A 208 -5.39 -10.73 3.11
N SER A 209 -4.06 -10.50 3.11
CA SER A 209 -3.28 -10.70 1.90
C SER A 209 -3.14 -12.18 1.55
N GLU A 210 -2.78 -12.48 0.31
CA GLU A 210 -2.53 -13.84 -0.15
C GLU A 210 -1.54 -14.59 0.76
N MET A 211 -0.48 -13.89 1.21
CA MET A 211 0.49 -14.46 2.16
C MET A 211 -0.10 -14.72 3.55
N MET A 212 -0.91 -13.79 4.07
CA MET A 212 -1.51 -13.95 5.39
C MET A 212 -2.53 -15.08 5.41
N LEU A 213 -3.31 -15.24 4.33
CA LEU A 213 -4.22 -16.36 4.17
C LEU A 213 -3.48 -17.70 4.12
N ASP A 214 -2.34 -17.76 3.41
CA ASP A 214 -1.50 -18.97 3.37
C ASP A 214 -0.88 -19.29 4.74
N VAL A 215 -0.40 -18.28 5.48
CA VAL A 215 0.14 -18.47 6.86
C VAL A 215 -0.91 -19.07 7.80
N PHE A 216 -2.17 -18.69 7.63
CA PHE A 216 -3.27 -19.23 8.43
C PHE A 216 -3.93 -20.46 7.82
N GLU A 217 -3.45 -20.95 6.65
CA GLU A 217 -3.98 -22.12 5.95
C GLU A 217 -5.48 -21.98 5.61
N VAL A 218 -5.90 -20.75 5.26
CA VAL A 218 -7.27 -20.40 4.89
C VAL A 218 -7.31 -19.70 3.53
N ARG A 219 -8.52 -19.46 3.03
CA ARG A 219 -8.83 -18.67 1.85
C ARG A 219 -9.80 -17.54 2.21
N GLU A 220 -10.02 -16.60 1.28
CA GLU A 220 -10.93 -15.48 1.53
C GLU A 220 -12.39 -15.93 1.80
N ASP A 221 -12.83 -17.05 1.24
CA ASP A 221 -14.18 -17.60 1.46
C ASP A 221 -14.36 -18.26 2.84
N ASN A 222 -13.26 -18.73 3.46
CA ASN A 222 -13.30 -19.38 4.77
C ASN A 222 -12.32 -18.75 5.80
N TRP A 223 -11.89 -17.52 5.61
CA TRP A 223 -10.90 -16.87 6.47
C TRP A 223 -11.24 -16.89 7.96
N ARG A 224 -12.55 -16.98 8.28
CA ARG A 224 -13.02 -17.03 9.67
C ARG A 224 -12.61 -18.30 10.41
N ASP A 225 -12.24 -19.36 9.70
CA ASP A 225 -11.73 -20.59 10.34
C ASP A 225 -10.40 -20.34 11.07
N ALA A 226 -9.67 -19.28 10.70
CA ALA A 226 -8.46 -18.86 11.42
C ALA A 226 -8.76 -18.28 12.82
N LEU A 227 -9.99 -17.86 13.11
CA LEU A 227 -10.35 -17.21 14.38
C LEU A 227 -10.24 -18.14 15.59
N ASP A 228 -10.37 -19.45 15.38
CA ASP A 228 -10.17 -20.44 16.44
C ASP A 228 -8.73 -20.41 16.99
N ARG A 229 -7.75 -20.05 16.16
CA ARG A 229 -6.32 -19.96 16.51
C ARG A 229 -5.88 -18.53 16.79
N VAL A 230 -6.43 -17.56 16.05
CA VAL A 230 -6.05 -16.15 16.10
C VAL A 230 -7.32 -15.29 16.20
N PRO A 231 -7.97 -15.22 17.38
CA PRO A 231 -9.28 -14.56 17.52
C PRO A 231 -9.30 -13.09 17.08
N HIS A 232 -8.23 -12.33 17.34
CA HIS A 232 -8.14 -10.92 16.95
C HIS A 232 -8.04 -10.70 15.43
N PHE A 233 -7.80 -11.75 14.63
CA PHE A 233 -7.89 -11.65 13.17
C PHE A 233 -9.31 -11.29 12.69
N ALA A 234 -10.31 -11.37 13.57
CA ALA A 234 -11.67 -10.90 13.31
C ALA A 234 -11.75 -9.44 12.83
N ILE A 235 -10.76 -8.58 13.19
CA ILE A 235 -10.70 -7.18 12.73
C ILE A 235 -10.14 -7.00 11.31
N SER A 236 -9.68 -8.07 10.69
CA SER A 236 -8.95 -8.01 9.42
C SER A 236 -9.78 -7.44 8.27
N GLU A 237 -9.10 -6.86 7.30
CA GLU A 237 -9.66 -6.27 6.08
C GLU A 237 -9.14 -6.95 4.82
N THR A 238 -9.84 -6.80 3.69
CA THR A 238 -9.34 -7.24 2.38
C THR A 238 -8.34 -6.23 1.80
N PRO A 239 -7.44 -6.63 0.86
CA PRO A 239 -6.61 -5.68 0.11
C PRO A 239 -7.41 -4.61 -0.64
N ARG A 240 -8.68 -4.90 -0.99
CA ARG A 240 -9.57 -3.95 -1.66
C ARG A 240 -9.99 -2.78 -0.76
N TYR A 241 -10.02 -2.99 0.56
CA TYR A 241 -10.44 -1.94 1.50
C TYR A 241 -9.45 -0.77 1.53
N VAL A 242 -8.15 -1.04 1.67
CA VAL A 242 -7.14 0.03 1.55
C VAL A 242 -7.09 0.59 0.12
N GLY A 243 -7.39 -0.22 -0.90
CA GLY A 243 -7.57 0.25 -2.28
C GLY A 243 -8.67 1.30 -2.42
N ARG A 244 -9.83 1.09 -1.78
CA ARG A 244 -10.93 2.07 -1.72
C ARG A 244 -10.52 3.36 -1.01
N ALA A 245 -9.66 3.26 0.01
CA ALA A 245 -9.09 4.43 0.68
C ALA A 245 -8.25 5.28 -0.29
N VAL A 246 -7.37 4.64 -1.07
CA VAL A 246 -6.55 5.35 -2.07
C VAL A 246 -7.42 5.95 -3.19
N ALA A 247 -8.39 5.20 -3.70
CA ALA A 247 -9.31 5.72 -4.73
C ALA A 247 -10.13 6.92 -4.24
N ALA A 248 -10.58 6.89 -2.97
CA ALA A 248 -11.29 8.01 -2.36
C ALA A 248 -10.40 9.25 -2.19
N LEU A 249 -9.15 9.09 -1.73
CA LEU A 249 -8.17 10.18 -1.66
C LEU A 249 -7.88 10.78 -3.05
N ALA A 250 -7.70 9.92 -4.07
CA ALA A 250 -7.42 10.36 -5.44
C ALA A 250 -8.61 11.11 -6.10
N ALA A 251 -9.83 10.82 -5.66
CA ALA A 251 -11.05 11.47 -6.14
C ALA A 251 -11.43 12.74 -5.35
N ASP A 252 -10.77 13.00 -4.22
CA ASP A 252 -11.11 14.10 -3.33
C ASP A 252 -10.49 15.44 -3.79
N PRO A 253 -11.30 16.43 -4.15
CA PRO A 253 -10.79 17.74 -4.56
C PRO A 253 -10.10 18.51 -3.41
N ASP A 254 -10.36 18.15 -2.15
CA ASP A 254 -9.78 18.76 -0.95
C ASP A 254 -8.78 17.84 -0.24
N VAL A 255 -8.13 16.94 -1.00
CA VAL A 255 -7.14 15.98 -0.45
C VAL A 255 -5.98 16.67 0.26
N ALA A 256 -5.70 17.92 -0.09
CA ALA A 256 -4.62 18.72 0.50
C ALA A 256 -4.73 18.88 2.04
N ARG A 257 -5.94 18.74 2.62
CA ARG A 257 -6.11 18.76 4.08
C ARG A 257 -5.38 17.64 4.81
N PHE A 258 -5.03 16.57 4.10
CA PHE A 258 -4.28 15.43 4.64
C PHE A 258 -2.78 15.49 4.38
N ASN A 259 -2.29 16.55 3.74
CA ASN A 259 -0.90 16.63 3.32
C ASN A 259 0.09 16.40 4.48
N GLY A 260 1.04 15.50 4.31
CA GLY A 260 2.07 15.14 5.29
C GLY A 260 1.56 14.28 6.46
N GLN A 261 0.30 13.84 6.43
CA GLN A 261 -0.30 13.05 7.53
C GLN A 261 -0.10 11.55 7.35
N SER A 262 -0.18 10.84 8.49
CA SER A 262 -0.29 9.39 8.57
C SER A 262 -1.76 9.04 8.73
N LEU A 263 -2.27 8.21 7.84
CA LEU A 263 -3.68 7.83 7.72
C LEU A 263 -3.83 6.31 7.75
N SER A 264 -5.02 5.83 8.12
CA SER A 264 -5.36 4.40 8.01
C SER A 264 -6.60 4.17 7.14
N SER A 265 -6.72 2.96 6.58
CA SER A 265 -7.90 2.51 5.83
C SER A 265 -9.19 2.72 6.63
N GLY A 266 -9.22 2.31 7.91
CA GLY A 266 -10.37 2.47 8.80
C GLY A 266 -10.72 3.95 9.09
N GLN A 267 -9.72 4.82 9.30
CA GLN A 267 -9.94 6.25 9.45
C GLN A 267 -10.57 6.85 8.19
N LEU A 268 -10.03 6.53 7.01
CA LEU A 268 -10.55 7.04 5.74
C LEU A 268 -11.95 6.49 5.41
N ALA A 269 -12.24 5.26 5.81
CA ALA A 269 -13.59 4.71 5.66
C ALA A 269 -14.65 5.48 6.49
N ARG A 270 -14.26 6.00 7.66
CA ARG A 270 -15.16 6.89 8.43
C ARG A 270 -15.35 8.24 7.74
N VAL A 271 -14.29 8.77 7.11
CA VAL A 271 -14.36 10.07 6.41
C VAL A 271 -15.17 9.98 5.12
N TYR A 272 -14.93 8.94 4.30
CA TYR A 272 -15.49 8.84 2.95
C TYR A 272 -16.72 7.92 2.85
N GLY A 273 -16.99 7.12 3.88
CA GLY A 273 -18.19 6.29 3.94
C GLY A 273 -18.12 4.97 3.18
N PHE A 274 -16.97 4.60 2.61
CA PHE A 274 -16.81 3.30 1.95
C PHE A 274 -16.76 2.13 2.94
N THR A 275 -17.00 0.92 2.44
CA THR A 275 -16.95 -0.33 3.20
C THR A 275 -15.96 -1.29 2.58
N ASP A 276 -15.60 -2.36 3.28
CA ASP A 276 -14.92 -3.52 2.71
C ASP A 276 -15.89 -4.33 1.82
N LEU A 277 -15.41 -5.40 1.19
CA LEU A 277 -16.20 -6.23 0.26
C LEU A 277 -17.42 -6.91 0.93
N ASP A 278 -17.30 -7.20 2.22
CA ASP A 278 -18.38 -7.80 3.03
C ASP A 278 -19.34 -6.76 3.63
N GLY A 279 -19.19 -5.49 3.29
CA GLY A 279 -20.00 -4.38 3.80
C GLY A 279 -19.56 -3.84 5.16
N SER A 280 -18.55 -4.42 5.80
CA SER A 280 -17.99 -3.96 7.08
C SER A 280 -17.08 -2.74 6.92
N ARG A 281 -16.70 -2.12 8.05
CA ARG A 281 -15.76 -0.99 8.12
C ARG A 281 -14.70 -1.23 9.19
N PRO A 282 -13.78 -2.19 8.97
CA PRO A 282 -12.74 -2.50 9.96
C PRO A 282 -11.91 -1.27 10.32
N ASP A 283 -11.68 -1.05 11.60
CA ASP A 283 -10.82 0.01 12.13
C ASP A 283 -9.77 -0.59 13.07
N ALA A 284 -8.82 -1.28 12.45
CA ALA A 284 -7.79 -2.03 13.16
C ALA A 284 -6.95 -1.15 14.09
N TRP A 285 -6.62 0.08 13.66
CA TRP A 285 -5.75 0.96 14.45
C TRP A 285 -6.43 1.63 15.65
N ARG A 286 -7.77 1.54 15.74
CA ARG A 286 -8.51 1.76 16.98
C ARG A 286 -8.63 0.50 17.82
N TYR A 287 -8.88 -0.63 17.15
CA TYR A 287 -9.09 -1.92 17.80
C TYR A 287 -7.84 -2.43 18.51
N LEU A 288 -6.67 -2.33 17.86
CA LEU A 288 -5.43 -2.85 18.41
C LEU A 288 -5.14 -2.31 19.81
N PRO A 289 -4.99 -0.98 20.06
CA PRO A 289 -4.68 -0.47 21.38
C PRO A 289 -5.83 -0.65 22.38
N GLU A 290 -7.08 -0.58 21.92
CA GLU A 290 -8.24 -0.59 22.83
C GLU A 290 -8.69 -2.00 23.24
N VAL A 291 -8.36 -3.03 22.43
CA VAL A 291 -8.82 -4.41 22.64
C VAL A 291 -7.65 -5.38 22.72
N GLN A 292 -6.88 -5.55 21.65
CA GLN A 292 -5.83 -6.57 21.57
C GLN A 292 -4.68 -6.30 22.55
N ASP A 293 -4.08 -5.11 22.48
CA ASP A 293 -2.92 -4.74 23.33
C ASP A 293 -3.35 -4.56 24.80
N ALA A 294 -4.63 -4.20 25.01
CA ALA A 294 -5.24 -4.17 26.33
C ALA A 294 -5.56 -5.56 26.90
N GLY A 295 -5.24 -6.65 26.21
CA GLY A 295 -5.46 -8.03 26.64
C GLY A 295 -6.93 -8.43 26.81
N LYS A 296 -7.86 -7.74 26.12
CA LYS A 296 -9.29 -8.04 26.18
C LYS A 296 -9.64 -9.19 25.22
N PRO A 297 -10.74 -9.91 25.44
CA PRO A 297 -11.26 -10.86 24.46
C PRO A 297 -11.52 -10.20 23.11
N ALA A 298 -11.36 -10.97 22.04
CA ALA A 298 -11.57 -10.48 20.67
C ALA A 298 -13.08 -10.18 20.43
N ASP A 299 -13.44 -8.92 20.57
CA ASP A 299 -14.77 -8.38 20.26
C ASP A 299 -14.60 -7.20 19.31
N THR A 300 -15.09 -7.36 18.08
CA THR A 300 -15.02 -6.32 17.04
C THR A 300 -16.22 -5.38 17.03
N THR A 301 -17.14 -5.50 17.98
CA THR A 301 -18.33 -4.62 18.09
C THR A 301 -17.92 -3.16 18.19
N GLY A 302 -18.36 -2.34 17.26
CA GLY A 302 -17.99 -0.92 17.18
C GLY A 302 -16.65 -0.60 16.50
N TYR A 303 -15.96 -1.65 16.02
CA TYR A 303 -14.68 -1.52 15.28
C TYR A 303 -14.74 -2.10 13.86
N ARG A 304 -15.81 -2.85 13.54
CA ARG A 304 -15.96 -3.46 12.22
C ARG A 304 -17.33 -3.18 11.58
#